data_06ac546f814516bc0a6fd5939ac3efdd
#
_entry.id   06ac546f814516bc0a6fd5939ac3efdd
#
_cell.length_a   1.000
_cell.length_b   1.000
_cell.length_c   1.000
_cell.angle_alpha   90.00
_cell.angle_beta   90.00
_cell.angle_gamma   90.00
#
_symmetry.space_group_name_H-M   'P 1'
#
loop_
_entity.id
_entity.type
_entity.pdbx_description
1 polymer ?
#
loop_
_entity_poly.entity_id
_entity_poly.type
_entity_poly.pdbx_seq_one_letter_code
_entity_poly.pdbx_strand_id
1 'polypeptide(L)'
;MNAGQICLAPDYVFVPEEKMDDFVDSAKRSVSKMFPTLVDNPDYTSVINDRHFERINDYVEEARQAGVDVVEINPAEEDFRQQPAHKIAPTLLIDPPEDLSVMQDEIFGPVMPVKPYKDLKETIDYVNQHDRPLGLYYFGDDKAGDHVRHHTTSGGVTLNDVVMHVAQEELPFGGVGPSGTGSYHGIDGFKRFSHAKAVFKQSGINVMEKMGLRPPYTDKFTKAVRSQMK
;
A
#
# COMPACT_ATOMS: atom_id res chain seq x y z
N MET A 1 -4.94 6.40 -12.61
CA MET A 1 -6.17 5.58 -12.67
C MET A 1 -7.14 6.12 -11.63
N ASN A 2 -8.40 6.38 -11.99
CA ASN A 2 -9.50 6.84 -11.12
C ASN A 2 -9.19 8.04 -10.21
N ALA A 3 -8.35 8.98 -10.67
CA ALA A 3 -7.88 10.15 -9.91
C ALA A 3 -7.36 9.79 -8.50
N GLY A 4 -6.61 8.71 -8.37
CA GLY A 4 -6.06 8.26 -7.08
C GLY A 4 -7.06 7.60 -6.12
N GLN A 5 -8.34 7.47 -6.49
CA GLN A 5 -9.39 6.91 -5.64
C GLN A 5 -9.45 5.37 -5.73
N ILE A 6 -8.33 4.73 -5.44
CA ILE A 6 -8.15 3.28 -5.38
C ILE A 6 -7.23 2.99 -4.20
N CYS A 7 -7.56 1.99 -3.38
CA CYS A 7 -6.77 1.59 -2.22
C CYS A 7 -5.30 1.19 -2.53
N LEU A 8 -4.99 0.96 -3.80
CA LEU A 8 -3.64 0.67 -4.30
C LEU A 8 -3.03 1.83 -5.12
N ALA A 9 -3.70 2.99 -5.21
CA ALA A 9 -3.05 4.17 -5.78
C ALA A 9 -1.85 4.55 -4.91
N PRO A 10 -0.69 4.90 -5.52
CA PRO A 10 0.42 5.46 -4.75
C PRO A 10 -0.06 6.68 -3.97
N ASP A 11 0.15 6.66 -2.66
CA ASP A 11 -0.26 7.72 -1.74
C ASP A 11 0.88 8.71 -1.50
N TYR A 12 2.11 8.22 -1.52
CA TYR A 12 3.33 9.02 -1.59
C TYR A 12 4.40 8.29 -2.39
N VAL A 13 5.43 9.01 -2.83
CA VAL A 13 6.55 8.43 -3.59
C VAL A 13 7.88 8.96 -3.08
N PHE A 14 8.86 8.06 -2.97
CA PHE A 14 10.26 8.43 -2.78
C PHE A 14 10.99 8.52 -4.11
N VAL A 15 11.75 9.60 -4.28
CA VAL A 15 12.56 9.85 -5.49
C VAL A 15 14.00 10.17 -5.06
N PRO A 16 15.04 9.59 -5.69
CA PRO A 16 16.41 10.02 -5.42
C PRO A 16 16.56 11.53 -5.55
N GLU A 17 17.22 12.19 -4.59
CA GLU A 17 17.32 13.65 -4.55
C GLU A 17 17.82 14.24 -5.88
N GLU A 18 18.81 13.60 -6.49
CA GLU A 18 19.38 14.01 -7.78
C GLU A 18 18.44 13.77 -8.99
N LYS A 19 17.29 13.13 -8.79
CA LYS A 19 16.28 12.81 -9.83
C LYS A 19 14.97 13.57 -9.66
N MET A 20 14.88 14.46 -8.68
CA MET A 20 13.62 15.17 -8.39
C MET A 20 13.10 15.95 -9.58
N ASP A 21 13.95 16.76 -10.22
CA ASP A 21 13.56 17.57 -11.40
C ASP A 21 13.16 16.67 -12.58
N ASP A 22 13.94 15.62 -12.86
CA ASP A 22 13.64 14.63 -13.90
C ASP A 22 12.27 13.95 -13.67
N PHE A 23 11.96 13.64 -12.41
CA PHE A 23 10.69 13.04 -12.01
C PHE A 23 9.51 14.00 -12.24
N VAL A 24 9.61 15.23 -11.74
CA VAL A 24 8.58 16.26 -11.90
C VAL A 24 8.30 16.54 -13.38
N ASP A 25 9.36 16.70 -14.18
CA ASP A 25 9.23 16.93 -15.62
C ASP A 25 8.63 15.72 -16.35
N SER A 26 8.97 14.52 -15.94
CA SER A 26 8.39 13.29 -16.51
C SER A 26 6.93 13.15 -16.14
N ALA A 27 6.54 13.49 -14.90
CA ALA A 27 5.16 13.51 -14.47
C ALA A 27 4.33 14.52 -15.30
N LYS A 28 4.82 15.75 -15.48
CA LYS A 28 4.19 16.77 -16.34
C LYS A 28 3.98 16.26 -17.76
N ARG A 29 5.04 15.72 -18.39
CA ARG A 29 4.95 15.16 -19.75
C ARG A 29 3.96 14.02 -19.85
N SER A 30 3.97 13.11 -18.87
CA SER A 30 3.10 11.92 -18.85
C SER A 30 1.63 12.30 -18.69
N VAL A 31 1.31 13.19 -17.75
CA VAL A 31 -0.05 13.70 -17.56
C VAL A 31 -0.53 14.44 -18.80
N SER A 32 0.27 15.35 -19.36
CA SER A 32 -0.10 16.09 -20.56
C SER A 32 -0.35 15.19 -21.77
N LYS A 33 0.39 14.07 -21.87
CA LYS A 33 0.16 13.09 -22.93
C LYS A 33 -1.11 12.28 -22.72
N MET A 34 -1.40 11.89 -21.48
CA MET A 34 -2.59 11.07 -21.15
C MET A 34 -3.87 11.91 -21.14
N PHE A 35 -3.78 13.13 -20.62
CA PHE A 35 -4.92 14.04 -20.41
C PHE A 35 -4.56 15.43 -20.92
N PRO A 36 -4.67 15.72 -22.23
CA PRO A 36 -4.42 17.06 -22.77
C PRO A 36 -5.34 18.14 -22.22
N THR A 37 -6.54 17.76 -21.80
CA THR A 37 -7.50 18.57 -21.04
C THR A 37 -7.96 17.79 -19.82
N LEU A 38 -8.54 18.43 -18.82
CA LEU A 38 -8.96 17.82 -17.56
C LEU A 38 -10.45 18.07 -17.25
N VAL A 39 -10.90 19.32 -17.28
CA VAL A 39 -12.24 19.72 -16.80
C VAL A 39 -13.34 19.01 -17.58
N ASP A 40 -13.36 19.13 -18.90
CA ASP A 40 -14.36 18.50 -19.76
C ASP A 40 -13.90 17.16 -20.37
N ASN A 41 -12.81 16.60 -19.86
CA ASN A 41 -12.27 15.34 -20.37
C ASN A 41 -13.00 14.15 -19.75
N PRO A 42 -13.71 13.30 -20.53
CA PRO A 42 -14.44 12.15 -20.03
C PRO A 42 -13.52 11.03 -19.50
N ASP A 43 -12.25 11.01 -19.93
CA ASP A 43 -11.27 10.01 -19.46
C ASP A 43 -10.61 10.39 -18.13
N TYR A 44 -10.75 11.66 -17.68
CA TYR A 44 -10.25 12.10 -16.39
C TYR A 44 -11.36 12.09 -15.34
N THR A 45 -11.18 11.25 -14.32
CA THR A 45 -12.21 10.98 -13.30
C THR A 45 -12.36 12.13 -12.30
N SER A 46 -13.59 12.42 -11.90
CA SER A 46 -13.93 13.34 -10.82
C SER A 46 -13.71 12.74 -9.44
N VAL A 47 -13.50 13.58 -8.43
CA VAL A 47 -13.62 13.18 -7.03
C VAL A 47 -15.07 12.85 -6.73
N ILE A 48 -15.31 11.82 -5.92
CA ILE A 48 -16.61 11.16 -5.77
C ILE A 48 -17.74 12.08 -5.25
N ASN A 49 -17.45 13.08 -4.41
CA ASN A 49 -18.42 13.99 -3.83
C ASN A 49 -17.78 15.27 -3.27
N ASP A 50 -18.62 16.26 -2.88
CA ASP A 50 -18.20 17.55 -2.30
C ASP A 50 -17.24 17.38 -1.12
N ARG A 51 -17.61 16.55 -0.15
CA ARG A 51 -16.82 16.34 1.07
C ARG A 51 -15.36 15.92 0.76
N HIS A 52 -15.18 14.98 -0.15
CA HIS A 52 -13.84 14.53 -0.52
C HIS A 52 -13.13 15.53 -1.41
N PHE A 53 -13.86 16.24 -2.26
CA PHE A 53 -13.32 17.32 -3.06
C PHE A 53 -12.77 18.46 -2.17
N GLU A 54 -13.55 18.91 -1.18
CA GLU A 54 -13.12 19.92 -0.20
C GLU A 54 -11.89 19.41 0.59
N ARG A 55 -11.95 18.21 1.15
CA ARG A 55 -10.84 17.63 1.92
C ARG A 55 -9.52 17.60 1.13
N ILE A 56 -9.56 17.20 -0.14
CA ILE A 56 -8.35 17.12 -0.98
C ILE A 56 -7.83 18.52 -1.33
N ASN A 57 -8.72 19.47 -1.60
CA ASN A 57 -8.32 20.86 -1.80
C ASN A 57 -7.72 21.47 -0.53
N ASP A 58 -8.27 21.15 0.65
CA ASP A 58 -7.73 21.60 1.94
C ASP A 58 -6.30 21.12 2.16
N TYR A 59 -5.95 19.87 1.77
CA TYR A 59 -4.57 19.37 1.83
C TYR A 59 -3.63 20.19 0.94
N VAL A 60 -4.06 20.54 -0.28
CA VAL A 60 -3.25 21.34 -1.19
C VAL A 60 -3.06 22.75 -0.65
N GLU A 61 -4.12 23.34 -0.09
CA GLU A 61 -4.06 24.68 0.47
C GLU A 61 -3.22 24.73 1.76
N GLU A 62 -3.35 23.74 2.64
CA GLU A 62 -2.48 23.58 3.83
C GLU A 62 -1.00 23.51 3.42
N ALA A 63 -0.68 22.72 2.40
CA ALA A 63 0.67 22.62 1.88
C ALA A 63 1.21 23.95 1.34
N ARG A 64 0.38 24.73 0.60
CA ARG A 64 0.73 26.09 0.12
C ARG A 64 1.02 27.03 1.28
N GLN A 65 0.17 27.03 2.31
CA GLN A 65 0.34 27.88 3.49
C GLN A 65 1.58 27.52 4.28
N ALA A 66 1.98 26.25 4.28
CA ALA A 66 3.23 25.77 4.87
C ALA A 66 4.47 26.08 4.02
N GLY A 67 4.31 26.66 2.82
CA GLY A 67 5.41 26.98 1.92
C GLY A 67 5.96 25.82 1.10
N VAL A 68 5.20 24.72 1.00
CA VAL A 68 5.54 23.58 0.16
C VAL A 68 5.47 23.98 -1.32
N ASP A 69 6.40 23.52 -2.14
CA ASP A 69 6.31 23.67 -3.59
C ASP A 69 5.20 22.77 -4.14
N VAL A 70 4.14 23.41 -4.64
CA VAL A 70 2.92 22.77 -5.15
C VAL A 70 2.93 22.80 -6.66
N VAL A 71 3.11 21.65 -7.29
CA VAL A 71 3.17 21.50 -8.75
C VAL A 71 1.84 20.96 -9.26
N GLU A 72 0.93 21.84 -9.64
CA GLU A 72 -0.30 21.48 -10.35
C GLU A 72 -0.02 21.20 -11.83
N ILE A 73 -0.48 20.04 -12.31
CA ILE A 73 -0.29 19.65 -13.71
C ILE A 73 -1.60 19.90 -14.46
N ASN A 74 -1.71 21.06 -15.05
CA ASN A 74 -2.87 21.53 -15.82
C ASN A 74 -2.43 21.89 -17.25
N PRO A 75 -2.40 20.94 -18.19
CA PRO A 75 -1.79 21.12 -19.51
C PRO A 75 -2.46 22.19 -20.37
N ALA A 76 -3.77 22.37 -20.22
CA ALA A 76 -4.56 23.34 -21.02
C ALA A 76 -4.85 24.63 -20.26
N GLU A 77 -4.24 24.84 -19.09
CA GLU A 77 -4.46 26.03 -18.24
C GLU A 77 -5.96 26.29 -17.94
N GLU A 78 -6.72 25.21 -17.71
CA GLU A 78 -8.17 25.25 -17.48
C GLU A 78 -8.52 25.86 -16.12
N ASP A 79 -9.66 26.54 -16.02
CA ASP A 79 -10.17 27.10 -14.77
C ASP A 79 -11.02 26.07 -14.01
N PHE A 80 -10.50 25.55 -12.92
CA PHE A 80 -11.18 24.57 -12.06
C PHE A 80 -12.24 25.17 -11.12
N ARG A 81 -12.35 26.50 -11.03
CA ARG A 81 -13.29 27.16 -10.10
C ARG A 81 -14.75 27.13 -10.57
N GLN A 82 -14.98 26.94 -11.86
CA GLN A 82 -16.32 26.97 -12.48
C GLN A 82 -16.66 25.63 -13.15
N GLN A 83 -16.55 24.55 -12.41
CA GLN A 83 -16.85 23.21 -12.93
C GLN A 83 -17.95 22.52 -12.11
N PRO A 84 -18.87 21.78 -12.73
CA PRO A 84 -19.88 21.00 -12.01
C PRO A 84 -19.38 19.62 -11.54
N ALA A 85 -18.14 19.26 -11.84
CA ALA A 85 -17.70 17.88 -11.89
C ALA A 85 -16.65 17.47 -10.82
N HIS A 86 -16.36 18.27 -9.79
CA HIS A 86 -15.40 17.97 -8.72
C HIS A 86 -14.02 17.46 -9.20
N LYS A 87 -13.50 17.98 -10.31
CA LYS A 87 -12.18 17.59 -10.81
C LYS A 87 -11.10 18.42 -10.13
N ILE A 88 -10.01 17.78 -9.79
CA ILE A 88 -8.79 18.39 -9.24
C ILE A 88 -7.64 18.04 -10.19
N ALA A 89 -6.85 19.02 -10.59
CA ALA A 89 -5.67 18.75 -11.40
C ALA A 89 -4.70 17.81 -10.65
N PRO A 90 -4.06 16.86 -11.34
CA PRO A 90 -3.00 16.07 -10.73
C PRO A 90 -1.94 16.99 -10.13
N THR A 91 -1.66 16.83 -8.84
CA THR A 91 -0.83 17.72 -8.07
C THR A 91 0.28 16.98 -7.37
N LEU A 92 1.52 17.43 -7.52
CA LEU A 92 2.65 16.96 -6.74
C LEU A 92 2.94 17.95 -5.61
N LEU A 93 3.18 17.46 -4.41
CA LEU A 93 3.65 18.23 -3.26
C LEU A 93 5.11 17.85 -3.01
N ILE A 94 6.03 18.78 -3.20
CA ILE A 94 7.46 18.49 -3.15
C ILE A 94 7.97 18.61 -1.71
N ASP A 95 8.42 17.48 -1.16
CA ASP A 95 8.96 17.33 0.20
C ASP A 95 8.10 17.99 1.29
N PRO A 96 6.80 17.65 1.38
CA PRO A 96 5.94 18.21 2.41
C PRO A 96 6.41 17.75 3.81
N PRO A 97 6.34 18.64 4.83
CA PRO A 97 6.55 18.28 6.23
C PRO A 97 5.61 17.17 6.69
N GLU A 98 6.11 16.30 7.58
CA GLU A 98 5.38 15.12 8.06
C GLU A 98 4.13 15.46 8.91
N ASP A 99 4.07 16.65 9.49
CA ASP A 99 2.95 17.10 10.32
C ASP A 99 1.76 17.66 9.54
N LEU A 100 1.88 17.79 8.22
CA LEU A 100 0.75 18.17 7.38
C LEU A 100 -0.27 17.03 7.26
N SER A 101 -1.55 17.41 7.18
CA SER A 101 -2.67 16.46 7.09
C SER A 101 -2.52 15.48 5.91
N VAL A 102 -1.98 15.94 4.80
CA VAL A 102 -1.71 15.13 3.60
C VAL A 102 -0.71 13.99 3.84
N MET A 103 0.14 14.11 4.86
CA MET A 103 1.13 13.08 5.25
C MET A 103 0.61 12.16 6.36
N GLN A 104 -0.50 12.52 7.01
CA GLN A 104 -1.08 11.77 8.12
C GLN A 104 -2.31 10.93 7.71
N ASP A 105 -3.00 11.36 6.67
CA ASP A 105 -4.23 10.73 6.18
C ASP A 105 -3.98 9.98 4.85
N GLU A 106 -4.78 8.94 4.56
CA GLU A 106 -4.87 8.38 3.21
C GLU A 106 -5.53 9.41 2.29
N ILE A 107 -4.80 9.86 1.26
CA ILE A 107 -5.24 10.97 0.39
C ILE A 107 -6.47 10.59 -0.42
N PHE A 108 -6.45 9.43 -1.06
CA PHE A 108 -7.53 8.92 -1.90
C PHE A 108 -8.02 9.96 -2.92
N GLY A 109 -7.05 10.55 -3.63
CA GLY A 109 -7.25 11.67 -4.55
C GLY A 109 -6.05 11.92 -5.47
N PRO A 110 -6.14 12.89 -6.40
CA PRO A 110 -5.11 13.14 -7.41
C PRO A 110 -3.98 14.05 -6.89
N VAL A 111 -3.60 13.90 -5.64
CA VAL A 111 -2.49 14.61 -4.99
C VAL A 111 -1.46 13.59 -4.54
N MET A 112 -0.18 13.86 -4.78
CA MET A 112 0.90 12.94 -4.46
C MET A 112 2.08 13.67 -3.84
N PRO A 113 2.35 13.48 -2.54
CA PRO A 113 3.60 13.85 -1.90
C PRO A 113 4.80 13.15 -2.55
N VAL A 114 5.85 13.92 -2.84
CA VAL A 114 7.10 13.45 -3.44
C VAL A 114 8.23 13.74 -2.47
N LYS A 115 8.81 12.72 -1.89
CA LYS A 115 9.86 12.84 -0.88
C LYS A 115 11.23 12.50 -1.47
N PRO A 116 12.24 13.40 -1.33
CA PRO A 116 13.59 13.08 -1.74
C PRO A 116 14.23 12.07 -0.80
N TYR A 117 15.16 11.25 -1.32
CA TYR A 117 16.03 10.40 -0.50
C TYR A 117 17.44 10.35 -1.09
N LYS A 118 18.43 10.09 -0.24
CA LYS A 118 19.85 9.93 -0.62
C LYS A 118 20.29 8.47 -0.60
N ASP A 119 19.77 7.71 0.36
CA ASP A 119 20.08 6.28 0.51
C ASP A 119 18.76 5.49 0.57
N LEU A 120 18.70 4.40 -0.17
CA LEU A 120 17.55 3.50 -0.18
C LEU A 120 17.15 3.01 1.22
N LYS A 121 18.11 2.94 2.14
CA LYS A 121 17.84 2.60 3.55
C LYS A 121 16.90 3.61 4.23
N GLU A 122 16.97 4.89 3.89
CA GLU A 122 16.08 5.93 4.43
C GLU A 122 14.62 5.61 4.12
N THR A 123 14.34 5.18 2.89
CA THR A 123 12.98 4.80 2.46
C THR A 123 12.48 3.55 3.17
N ILE A 124 13.33 2.55 3.36
CA ILE A 124 13.01 1.32 4.10
C ILE A 124 12.71 1.65 5.57
N ASP A 125 13.54 2.46 6.19
CA ASP A 125 13.36 2.88 7.58
C ASP A 125 12.05 3.67 7.75
N TYR A 126 11.74 4.57 6.82
CA TYR A 126 10.48 5.33 6.81
C TYR A 126 9.26 4.41 6.74
N VAL A 127 9.21 3.50 5.77
CA VAL A 127 8.10 2.54 5.64
C VAL A 127 7.93 1.69 6.90
N ASN A 128 9.04 1.27 7.52
CA ASN A 128 8.99 0.44 8.73
C ASN A 128 8.60 1.21 10.00
N GLN A 129 8.73 2.53 10.03
CA GLN A 129 8.31 3.39 11.14
C GLN A 129 6.83 3.78 11.06
N HIS A 130 6.21 3.61 9.91
CA HIS A 130 4.81 3.92 9.65
C HIS A 130 3.93 2.67 9.61
N ASP A 131 2.63 2.88 9.46
CA ASP A 131 1.66 1.82 9.27
C ASP A 131 1.98 1.00 8.01
N ARG A 132 1.83 -0.33 8.11
CA ARG A 132 2.14 -1.23 7.01
C ARG A 132 1.19 -0.99 5.84
N PRO A 133 1.70 -0.63 4.64
CA PRO A 133 0.86 -0.30 3.50
C PRO A 133 0.20 -1.54 2.91
N LEU A 134 -0.93 -1.33 2.23
CA LEU A 134 -1.60 -2.36 1.45
C LEU A 134 -0.76 -2.77 0.22
N GLY A 135 -0.18 -1.80 -0.47
CA GLY A 135 0.69 -2.01 -1.63
C GLY A 135 2.01 -1.27 -1.51
N LEU A 136 3.10 -1.90 -1.97
CA LEU A 136 4.41 -1.31 -2.09
C LEU A 136 4.91 -1.46 -3.52
N TYR A 137 5.50 -0.41 -4.06
CA TYR A 137 6.00 -0.36 -5.43
C TYR A 137 7.48 0.03 -5.43
N TYR A 138 8.25 -0.67 -6.26
CA TYR A 138 9.64 -0.34 -6.48
C TYR A 138 9.96 -0.30 -7.96
N PHE A 139 10.66 0.74 -8.39
CA PHE A 139 11.14 0.92 -9.76
C PHE A 139 12.66 0.97 -9.76
N GLY A 140 13.28 0.04 -10.46
CA GLY A 140 14.75 -0.04 -10.55
C GLY A 140 15.24 -1.46 -10.84
N ASP A 141 16.47 -1.74 -10.45
CA ASP A 141 17.08 -3.05 -10.65
C ASP A 141 16.54 -4.10 -9.65
N ASP A 142 16.64 -5.38 -10.05
CA ASP A 142 16.08 -6.50 -9.28
C ASP A 142 16.75 -6.67 -7.91
N LYS A 143 18.05 -6.39 -7.78
CA LYS A 143 18.77 -6.56 -6.53
C LYS A 143 18.28 -5.58 -5.45
N ALA A 144 18.10 -4.31 -5.83
CA ALA A 144 17.58 -3.30 -4.92
C ALA A 144 16.08 -3.54 -4.63
N GLY A 145 15.30 -3.97 -5.64
CA GLY A 145 13.91 -4.39 -5.45
C GLY A 145 13.78 -5.55 -4.48
N ASP A 146 14.63 -6.56 -4.61
CA ASP A 146 14.71 -7.68 -3.66
C ASP A 146 15.08 -7.23 -2.25
N HIS A 147 16.00 -6.27 -2.15
CA HIS A 147 16.37 -5.72 -0.85
C HIS A 147 15.19 -5.00 -0.19
N VAL A 148 14.47 -4.15 -0.91
CA VAL A 148 13.28 -3.45 -0.40
C VAL A 148 12.22 -4.45 0.07
N ARG A 149 11.81 -5.41 -0.78
CA ARG A 149 10.74 -6.37 -0.44
C ARG A 149 11.07 -7.30 0.73
N HIS A 150 12.36 -7.55 0.99
CA HIS A 150 12.79 -8.38 2.13
C HIS A 150 12.94 -7.60 3.45
N HIS A 151 13.05 -6.27 3.38
CA HIS A 151 13.27 -5.42 4.54
C HIS A 151 12.07 -4.53 4.89
N THR A 152 10.97 -4.66 4.15
CA THR A 152 9.70 -3.98 4.44
C THR A 152 8.57 -5.00 4.58
N THR A 153 7.46 -4.58 5.19
CA THR A 153 6.24 -5.39 5.26
C THR A 153 5.09 -4.62 4.65
N SER A 154 4.43 -5.23 3.65
CA SER A 154 3.23 -4.70 2.98
C SER A 154 2.24 -5.81 2.67
N GLY A 155 1.02 -5.47 2.30
CA GLY A 155 0.03 -6.45 1.83
C GLY A 155 0.45 -7.13 0.52
N GLY A 156 0.98 -6.36 -0.43
CA GLY A 156 1.53 -6.86 -1.69
C GLY A 156 2.64 -5.97 -2.23
N VAL A 157 3.41 -6.50 -3.19
CA VAL A 157 4.52 -5.78 -3.84
C VAL A 157 4.40 -5.92 -5.35
N THR A 158 4.61 -4.83 -6.07
CA THR A 158 4.83 -4.87 -7.52
C THR A 158 6.17 -4.21 -7.86
N LEU A 159 7.00 -4.88 -8.66
CA LEU A 159 8.28 -4.38 -9.11
C LEU A 159 8.17 -3.86 -10.55
N ASN A 160 8.69 -2.65 -10.80
CA ASN A 160 8.69 -1.97 -12.10
C ASN A 160 7.30 -1.74 -12.73
N ASP A 161 6.26 -1.74 -11.90
CA ASP A 161 4.89 -1.36 -12.25
C ASP A 161 4.13 -0.98 -10.97
N VAL A 162 2.86 -0.59 -11.11
CA VAL A 162 1.94 -0.32 -10.00
C VAL A 162 0.70 -1.20 -10.12
N VAL A 163 0.05 -1.52 -8.99
CA VAL A 163 -1.27 -2.19 -8.94
C VAL A 163 -1.28 -3.64 -9.45
N MET A 164 -0.37 -4.05 -10.32
CA MET A 164 -0.45 -5.31 -11.08
C MET A 164 -0.51 -6.59 -10.23
N HIS A 165 -0.08 -6.57 -8.97
CA HIS A 165 -0.22 -7.72 -8.09
C HIS A 165 -1.68 -8.07 -7.77
N VAL A 166 -2.59 -7.09 -7.73
CA VAL A 166 -4.03 -7.35 -7.51
C VAL A 166 -4.73 -7.88 -8.76
N ALA A 167 -4.20 -7.57 -9.94
CA ALA A 167 -4.76 -8.06 -11.21
C ALA A 167 -4.45 -9.56 -11.45
N GLN A 168 -3.58 -10.17 -10.64
CA GLN A 168 -3.23 -11.59 -10.74
C GLN A 168 -4.12 -12.42 -9.83
N GLU A 169 -5.08 -13.15 -10.41
CA GLU A 169 -6.08 -13.94 -9.66
C GLU A 169 -5.48 -15.06 -8.81
N GLU A 170 -4.27 -15.51 -9.11
CA GLU A 170 -3.53 -16.54 -8.36
C GLU A 170 -2.67 -15.98 -7.23
N LEU A 171 -2.45 -14.67 -7.17
CA LEU A 171 -1.73 -14.04 -6.07
C LEU A 171 -2.69 -13.66 -4.95
N PRO A 172 -2.32 -13.93 -3.67
CA PRO A 172 -3.13 -13.49 -2.55
C PRO A 172 -3.17 -11.95 -2.49
N PHE A 173 -4.37 -11.39 -2.29
CA PHE A 173 -4.55 -9.97 -2.09
C PHE A 173 -5.16 -9.68 -0.72
N GLY A 174 -4.50 -8.82 0.05
CA GLY A 174 -4.95 -8.39 1.37
C GLY A 174 -3.88 -7.60 2.09
N GLY A 175 -4.27 -6.87 3.12
CA GLY A 175 -3.40 -6.02 3.93
C GLY A 175 -2.79 -6.74 5.14
N VAL A 176 -1.95 -6.01 5.86
CA VAL A 176 -1.25 -6.47 7.08
C VAL A 176 -1.38 -5.43 8.18
N GLY A 177 -1.96 -5.80 9.32
CA GLY A 177 -2.18 -4.88 10.44
C GLY A 177 -3.14 -3.75 10.07
N PRO A 178 -2.72 -2.47 10.08
CA PRO A 178 -3.61 -1.35 9.77
C PRO A 178 -4.22 -1.41 8.36
N SER A 179 -3.50 -1.94 7.37
CA SER A 179 -3.99 -2.05 5.99
C SER A 179 -4.94 -3.22 5.76
N GLY A 180 -5.11 -4.16 6.71
CA GLY A 180 -6.07 -5.23 6.59
C GLY A 180 -5.71 -6.50 7.36
N THR A 181 -6.60 -7.51 7.27
CA THR A 181 -6.44 -8.81 7.93
C THR A 181 -6.82 -9.94 6.98
N GLY A 182 -5.86 -10.82 6.72
CA GLY A 182 -6.02 -11.95 5.82
C GLY A 182 -5.93 -11.56 4.34
N SER A 183 -6.10 -12.55 3.49
CA SER A 183 -5.99 -12.39 2.05
C SER A 183 -7.06 -13.21 1.33
N TYR A 184 -7.34 -12.86 0.06
CA TYR A 184 -8.21 -13.60 -0.82
C TYR A 184 -7.60 -13.66 -2.24
N HIS A 185 -8.27 -14.12 -3.21
CA HIS A 185 -7.93 -14.63 -4.53
C HIS A 185 -7.54 -16.12 -4.50
N GLY A 186 -7.85 -16.82 -5.57
CA GLY A 186 -7.49 -18.20 -5.80
C GLY A 186 -7.75 -19.11 -4.60
N ILE A 187 -6.75 -19.91 -4.25
CA ILE A 187 -6.82 -20.85 -3.11
C ILE A 187 -6.93 -20.15 -1.75
N ASP A 188 -6.39 -18.93 -1.60
CA ASP A 188 -6.45 -18.19 -0.35
C ASP A 188 -7.89 -17.69 -0.09
N GLY A 189 -8.59 -17.23 -1.14
CA GLY A 189 -10.02 -16.90 -1.07
C GLY A 189 -10.86 -18.12 -0.68
N PHE A 190 -10.62 -19.28 -1.30
CA PHE A 190 -11.31 -20.52 -0.93
C PHE A 190 -11.09 -20.88 0.55
N LYS A 191 -9.84 -20.83 1.03
CA LYS A 191 -9.51 -21.10 2.45
C LYS A 191 -10.18 -20.09 3.39
N ARG A 192 -10.27 -18.83 3.00
CA ARG A 192 -10.87 -17.76 3.81
C ARG A 192 -12.34 -18.02 4.14
N PHE A 193 -13.08 -18.58 3.20
CA PHE A 193 -14.50 -18.93 3.36
C PHE A 193 -14.73 -20.40 3.77
N SER A 194 -13.66 -21.14 4.12
CA SER A 194 -13.71 -22.55 4.48
C SER A 194 -13.23 -22.78 5.91
N HIS A 195 -13.78 -23.80 6.54
CA HIS A 195 -13.28 -24.29 7.83
C HIS A 195 -12.47 -25.56 7.64
N ALA A 196 -11.19 -25.53 7.99
CA ALA A 196 -10.32 -26.70 7.98
C ALA A 196 -10.64 -27.59 9.18
N LYS A 197 -11.45 -28.65 8.96
CA LYS A 197 -11.82 -29.61 10.01
C LYS A 197 -10.72 -30.61 10.23
N ALA A 198 -10.10 -30.59 11.41
CA ALA A 198 -9.14 -31.61 11.80
C ALA A 198 -9.84 -32.94 12.08
N VAL A 199 -9.39 -34.01 11.44
CA VAL A 199 -9.88 -35.37 11.68
C VAL A 199 -8.72 -36.27 12.07
N PHE A 200 -8.78 -36.82 13.29
CA PHE A 200 -7.85 -37.84 13.78
C PHE A 200 -8.59 -39.16 13.91
N LYS A 201 -8.08 -40.21 13.23
CA LYS A 201 -8.59 -41.55 13.36
C LYS A 201 -7.59 -42.41 14.16
N GLN A 202 -7.98 -42.86 15.34
CA GLN A 202 -7.17 -43.75 16.16
C GLN A 202 -6.86 -45.02 15.39
N SER A 203 -5.60 -45.39 15.33
CA SER A 203 -5.16 -46.70 14.84
C SER A 203 -5.44 -47.80 15.86
N GLY A 204 -5.23 -49.08 15.49
CA GLY A 204 -5.36 -50.21 16.43
C GLY A 204 -4.37 -50.19 17.62
N ILE A 205 -3.41 -49.26 17.62
CA ILE A 205 -2.44 -49.06 18.70
C ILE A 205 -2.76 -47.76 19.44
N ASN A 206 -3.10 -47.84 20.71
CA ASN A 206 -3.31 -46.70 21.57
C ASN A 206 -1.97 -46.11 22.03
N VAL A 207 -1.46 -45.12 21.27
CA VAL A 207 -0.16 -44.50 21.56
C VAL A 207 -0.18 -43.78 22.90
N MET A 208 -1.29 -43.09 23.24
CA MET A 208 -1.42 -42.35 24.50
C MET A 208 -1.30 -43.27 25.73
N GLU A 209 -1.88 -44.49 25.66
CA GLU A 209 -1.78 -45.47 26.72
C GLU A 209 -0.37 -46.06 26.83
N LYS A 210 0.25 -46.41 25.68
CA LYS A 210 1.63 -46.92 25.65
C LYS A 210 2.65 -45.92 26.18
N MET A 211 2.42 -44.65 25.95
CA MET A 211 3.27 -43.56 26.47
C MET A 211 2.98 -43.22 27.94
N GLY A 212 1.98 -43.82 28.55
CA GLY A 212 1.60 -43.53 29.93
C GLY A 212 0.94 -42.18 30.13
N LEU A 213 0.36 -41.61 29.07
CA LEU A 213 -0.31 -40.30 29.10
C LEU A 213 -1.79 -40.39 29.57
N ARG A 214 -2.22 -41.58 30.05
CA ARG A 214 -3.52 -41.81 30.65
C ARG A 214 -3.36 -42.34 32.09
N PRO A 215 -4.32 -42.04 32.99
CA PRO A 215 -4.31 -42.58 34.34
C PRO A 215 -4.38 -44.12 34.36
N PRO A 216 -3.80 -44.77 35.39
CA PRO A 216 -3.04 -44.18 36.48
C PRO A 216 -1.67 -43.68 36.02
N TYR A 217 -1.33 -42.45 36.41
CA TYR A 217 -0.06 -41.83 36.03
C TYR A 217 1.10 -42.44 36.77
N THR A 218 2.15 -42.83 36.04
CA THR A 218 3.37 -43.49 36.54
C THR A 218 4.60 -42.62 36.17
N ASP A 219 5.78 -43.09 36.56
CA ASP A 219 7.05 -42.43 36.17
C ASP A 219 7.22 -42.25 34.67
N LYS A 220 6.51 -43.07 33.86
CA LYS A 220 6.48 -42.92 32.40
C LYS A 220 5.86 -41.58 31.99
N PHE A 221 4.79 -41.16 32.67
CA PHE A 221 4.16 -39.85 32.42
C PHE A 221 5.14 -38.72 32.70
N THR A 222 5.78 -38.74 33.86
CA THR A 222 6.75 -37.71 34.28
C THR A 222 7.91 -37.62 33.28
N LYS A 223 8.42 -38.76 32.80
CA LYS A 223 9.50 -38.82 31.78
C LYS A 223 9.03 -38.25 30.44
N ALA A 224 7.81 -38.60 29.97
CA ALA A 224 7.25 -38.13 28.73
C ALA A 224 7.02 -36.59 28.73
N VAL A 225 6.47 -36.03 29.81
CA VAL A 225 6.27 -34.60 29.97
C VAL A 225 7.61 -33.86 30.01
N ARG A 226 8.57 -34.35 30.80
CA ARG A 226 9.91 -33.71 30.89
C ARG A 226 10.66 -33.71 29.55
N SER A 227 10.44 -34.69 28.68
CA SER A 227 11.08 -34.77 27.37
C SER A 227 10.55 -33.72 26.38
N GLN A 228 9.32 -33.22 26.61
CA GLN A 228 8.69 -32.18 25.79
C GLN A 228 8.97 -30.74 26.29
N MET A 229 9.51 -30.61 27.51
CA MET A 229 9.86 -29.32 28.11
C MET A 229 11.31 -28.88 27.83
N LYS A 230 12.02 -29.58 26.98
CA LYS A 230 13.34 -29.25 26.46
C LYS A 230 13.16 -28.67 25.06
#